data_be6c2f20e209db603bf1fde6841ea449
#
_entry.id   be6c2f20e209db603bf1fde6841ea449
#
_cell.length_a   1.000
_cell.length_b   1.000
_cell.length_c   1.000
_cell.angle_alpha   90.00
_cell.angle_beta   90.00
_cell.angle_gamma   90.00
#
_symmetry.space_group_name_H-M   'P 1'
#
loop_
_entity.id
_entity.type
_entity.pdbx_description
1 polymer ?
#
loop_
_entity_poly.entity_id
_entity_poly.type
_entity_poly.pdbx_seq_one_letter_code
_entity_poly.pdbx_strand_id
1 'polypeptide(L)'
;MKKSVSTHISTFLFIGITLLFNACLDEHPRDQLSEDKLNTTADNLYINTIGNLYHQIGGYNESQGLQGTYRGVYDYNTFSTDEALLPIRGGDWYDGGFWQNLYHHTWSSTDIPLYNTWVYLYNSVSLCNNALYEIDQHKALLTDQQYMEFTAETRGLRALFYFYIMDMWGNVPLVLKENTPLNEVKQSPRKQVAITLINELLEAIPNLPNVHSNHEGIYYGKFTQPIAYFLLAKILLNHEVYIGDDTMTFNINGHQLPAFQACIACCDKITQAGYTLENNYADNFIVHNENSKENLFTIPMDKTLYTNKFLYLFRSRHYSHGGAYKQDSENGTCATLSTLKTYGYATPEEDKRYRINFFSDTVRVDGKLVYMPDGEPLVYYPTKVELSLTASKYEKTAGARMAKYEIDRAAFDDGRLQDNDIVLFRYADVLLMKSEALVRSGRNGDNELNLVRHRAGMPSRHATLSTLLDERLLELMWEGWRRNDLIRFGLFHKAYDLRQPIEGESSAFTTLFPIPTNVLKLNLNLKQNPGYK
;
A
#
# COMPACT_ATOMS: atom_id res chain seq x y z
N MET A 1 -14.32 81.89 -18.44
CA MET A 1 -13.39 81.38 -17.44
C MET A 1 -13.97 80.26 -16.58
N LYS A 2 -14.60 79.19 -17.16
CA LYS A 2 -15.12 78.03 -16.39
C LYS A 2 -14.75 76.64 -16.95
N LYS A 3 -13.85 76.57 -17.96
CA LYS A 3 -13.39 75.27 -18.55
C LYS A 3 -11.99 74.83 -18.18
N SER A 4 -11.18 75.64 -17.47
CA SER A 4 -9.82 75.34 -17.14
C SER A 4 -9.65 74.63 -15.79
N VAL A 5 -10.57 74.77 -14.85
CA VAL A 5 -10.43 74.20 -13.48
C VAL A 5 -10.85 72.73 -13.44
N SER A 6 -11.78 72.29 -14.34
CA SER A 6 -12.23 70.89 -14.38
C SER A 6 -11.16 69.90 -14.89
N THR A 7 -10.28 70.34 -15.78
CA THR A 7 -9.24 69.47 -16.38
C THR A 7 -8.09 69.17 -15.42
N HIS A 8 -7.74 70.15 -14.56
CA HIS A 8 -6.67 69.94 -13.59
C HIS A 8 -7.07 69.07 -12.38
N ILE A 9 -8.36 69.15 -11.98
CA ILE A 9 -8.87 68.30 -10.89
C ILE A 9 -8.94 66.83 -11.33
N SER A 10 -9.37 66.55 -12.60
CA SER A 10 -9.39 65.19 -13.14
C SER A 10 -7.98 64.59 -13.30
N THR A 11 -6.97 65.38 -13.66
CA THR A 11 -5.59 64.93 -13.80
C THR A 11 -4.94 64.65 -12.43
N PHE A 12 -5.20 65.47 -11.42
CA PHE A 12 -4.72 65.19 -10.06
C PHE A 12 -5.41 63.99 -9.40
N LEU A 13 -6.69 63.76 -9.69
CA LEU A 13 -7.41 62.56 -9.19
C LEU A 13 -6.92 61.28 -9.85
N PHE A 14 -6.55 61.31 -11.14
CA PHE A 14 -5.99 60.16 -11.84
C PHE A 14 -4.57 59.82 -11.41
N ILE A 15 -3.73 60.83 -11.10
CA ILE A 15 -2.37 60.62 -10.57
C ILE A 15 -2.43 60.13 -9.11
N GLY A 16 -3.40 60.59 -8.32
CA GLY A 16 -3.60 60.10 -6.95
C GLY A 16 -4.08 58.62 -6.90
N ILE A 17 -4.88 58.20 -7.87
CA ILE A 17 -5.35 56.79 -7.98
C ILE A 17 -4.23 55.87 -8.47
N THR A 18 -3.35 56.31 -9.37
CA THR A 18 -2.19 55.53 -9.82
C THR A 18 -1.11 55.38 -8.75
N LEU A 19 -1.00 56.28 -7.81
CA LEU A 19 -0.07 56.17 -6.68
C LEU A 19 -0.61 55.28 -5.55
N LEU A 20 -1.92 55.01 -5.49
CA LEU A 20 -2.52 54.08 -4.53
C LEU A 20 -2.42 52.62 -4.95
N PHE A 21 -2.09 52.32 -6.23
CA PHE A 21 -1.89 50.95 -6.70
C PHE A 21 -0.44 50.44 -6.61
N ASN A 22 0.54 51.28 -6.21
CA ASN A 22 1.91 50.86 -5.97
C ASN A 22 2.24 50.70 -4.48
N ALA A 23 1.30 50.86 -3.59
CA ALA A 23 1.48 50.58 -2.17
C ALA A 23 0.67 49.33 -1.87
N CYS A 24 1.21 48.19 -2.23
CA CYS A 24 0.79 46.93 -1.63
C CYS A 24 1.31 45.77 -2.48
N LEU A 25 1.96 45.03 -1.84
CA LEU A 25 1.84 43.57 -1.74
C LEU A 25 3.15 43.01 -1.18
N ASP A 26 3.64 43.70 -0.19
CA ASP A 26 4.37 43.01 0.87
C ASP A 26 3.32 42.65 1.96
N GLU A 27 2.36 41.82 1.61
CA GLU A 27 1.62 41.06 2.61
C GLU A 27 2.60 40.03 3.18
N HIS A 28 3.26 40.39 4.24
CA HIS A 28 3.81 39.41 5.16
C HIS A 28 2.62 38.87 5.97
N PRO A 29 2.09 37.68 5.66
CA PRO A 29 1.05 37.08 6.48
C PRO A 29 1.62 36.95 7.90
N ARG A 30 1.02 37.64 8.85
CA ARG A 30 1.49 37.62 10.26
C ARG A 30 1.29 36.25 10.92
N ASP A 31 0.60 35.33 10.25
CA ASP A 31 0.24 34.00 10.74
C ASP A 31 0.91 32.87 9.97
N GLN A 32 1.79 33.14 8.99
CA GLN A 32 2.63 32.12 8.36
C GLN A 32 4.06 32.27 8.88
N LEU A 33 4.52 31.24 9.59
CA LEU A 33 5.94 31.09 9.91
C LEU A 33 6.68 30.85 8.58
N SER A 34 7.72 31.63 8.29
CA SER A 34 8.62 31.33 7.17
C SER A 34 9.32 29.99 7.43
N GLU A 35 9.66 29.23 6.39
CA GLU A 35 10.35 27.94 6.51
C GLU A 35 11.62 28.05 7.36
N ASP A 36 12.38 29.15 7.26
CA ASP A 36 13.55 29.45 8.10
C ASP A 36 13.24 29.56 9.60
N LYS A 37 11.98 29.78 9.98
CA LYS A 37 11.55 29.83 11.38
C LYS A 37 10.97 28.51 11.87
N LEU A 38 10.64 27.59 10.97
CA LEU A 38 10.12 26.27 11.30
C LEU A 38 11.25 25.28 11.58
N ASN A 39 12.33 25.30 10.80
CA ASN A 39 13.45 24.37 10.89
C ASN A 39 14.60 24.97 11.72
N THR A 40 14.41 25.12 13.03
CA THR A 40 15.42 25.74 13.93
C THR A 40 16.23 24.73 14.73
N THR A 41 15.80 23.48 14.78
CA THR A 41 16.48 22.36 15.46
C THR A 41 16.41 21.11 14.62
N ALA A 42 17.27 20.11 14.91
CA ALA A 42 17.21 18.80 14.25
C ALA A 42 15.84 18.13 14.37
N ASP A 43 15.21 18.21 15.55
CA ASP A 43 13.88 17.61 15.81
C ASP A 43 12.79 18.31 14.99
N ASN A 44 12.80 19.64 14.93
CA ASN A 44 11.83 20.39 14.12
C ASN A 44 12.01 20.08 12.63
N LEU A 45 13.26 20.02 12.14
CA LEU A 45 13.54 19.64 10.76
C LEU A 45 13.01 18.23 10.47
N TYR A 46 13.27 17.26 11.37
CA TYR A 46 12.76 15.90 11.23
C TYR A 46 11.24 15.85 11.13
N ILE A 47 10.53 16.48 12.08
CA ILE A 47 9.06 16.48 12.14
C ILE A 47 8.46 17.13 10.89
N ASN A 48 8.98 18.29 10.48
CA ASN A 48 8.43 19.05 9.36
C ASN A 48 8.70 18.41 7.99
N THR A 49 9.75 17.60 7.86
CA THR A 49 10.15 16.93 6.62
C THR A 49 9.77 15.45 6.63
N ILE A 50 10.48 14.62 7.39
CA ILE A 50 10.34 13.16 7.38
C ILE A 50 9.06 12.72 8.08
N GLY A 51 8.66 13.37 9.19
CA GLY A 51 7.43 13.07 9.91
C GLY A 51 6.18 13.11 9.01
N ASN A 52 6.11 14.10 8.11
CA ASN A 52 5.01 14.21 7.14
C ASN A 52 4.97 13.03 6.15
N LEU A 53 6.11 12.40 5.83
CA LEU A 53 6.14 11.25 4.91
C LEU A 53 5.44 10.03 5.49
N TYR A 54 5.53 9.82 6.81
CA TYR A 54 4.80 8.73 7.48
C TYR A 54 3.29 8.94 7.45
N HIS A 55 2.83 10.18 7.56
CA HIS A 55 1.42 10.49 7.36
C HIS A 55 0.95 10.10 5.95
N GLN A 56 1.79 10.27 4.92
CA GLN A 56 1.49 9.83 3.56
C GLN A 56 1.36 8.30 3.45
N ILE A 57 2.13 7.51 4.20
CA ILE A 57 2.05 6.04 4.17
C ILE A 57 0.65 5.57 4.58
N GLY A 58 0.10 6.13 5.63
CA GLY A 58 -1.25 5.81 6.09
C GLY A 58 -2.34 6.37 5.16
N GLY A 59 -2.12 7.56 4.63
CA GLY A 59 -3.10 8.30 3.83
C GLY A 59 -4.19 8.94 4.69
N TYR A 60 -4.93 9.86 4.09
CA TYR A 60 -5.96 10.62 4.79
C TYR A 60 -7.31 10.61 4.06
N ASN A 61 -7.28 10.71 2.74
CA ASN A 61 -8.45 10.77 1.88
C ASN A 61 -8.55 9.51 1.00
N GLU A 62 -9.67 9.39 0.29
CA GLU A 62 -9.87 8.38 -0.74
C GLU A 62 -8.72 8.36 -1.75
N SER A 63 -8.31 7.18 -2.17
CA SER A 63 -7.17 6.92 -3.07
C SER A 63 -5.79 7.28 -2.51
N GLN A 64 -5.68 7.59 -1.22
CA GLN A 64 -4.43 7.84 -0.53
C GLN A 64 -4.06 6.69 0.41
N GLY A 65 -2.79 6.65 0.80
CA GLY A 65 -2.26 5.60 1.66
C GLY A 65 -1.90 4.32 0.90
N LEU A 66 -0.97 3.56 1.47
CA LEU A 66 -0.55 2.28 0.92
C LEU A 66 -1.52 1.16 1.30
N GLN A 67 -2.24 1.35 2.39
CA GLN A 67 -3.26 0.45 2.91
C GLN A 67 -4.44 1.28 3.43
N GLY A 68 -5.67 0.81 3.29
CA GLY A 68 -6.77 1.19 4.16
C GLY A 68 -7.73 2.28 3.71
N THR A 69 -7.47 3.07 2.69
CA THR A 69 -8.48 3.99 2.14
C THR A 69 -9.24 3.38 0.96
N TYR A 70 -10.38 3.98 0.60
CA TYR A 70 -11.14 3.50 -0.56
C TYR A 70 -10.42 3.79 -1.87
N ARG A 71 -10.52 2.85 -2.81
CA ARG A 71 -10.15 3.00 -4.22
C ARG A 71 -8.70 3.46 -4.42
N GLY A 72 -7.80 3.03 -3.50
CA GLY A 72 -6.37 3.32 -3.54
C GLY A 72 -5.52 2.08 -3.83
N VAL A 73 -4.22 2.16 -3.50
CA VAL A 73 -3.21 1.13 -3.75
C VAL A 73 -3.65 -0.26 -3.31
N TYR A 74 -4.18 -0.37 -2.09
CA TYR A 74 -4.65 -1.65 -1.53
C TYR A 74 -5.75 -2.28 -2.39
N ASP A 75 -6.76 -1.50 -2.76
CA ASP A 75 -7.90 -2.01 -3.52
C ASP A 75 -7.51 -2.47 -4.93
N TYR A 76 -6.63 -1.72 -5.60
CA TYR A 76 -6.07 -2.13 -6.90
C TYR A 76 -5.30 -3.44 -6.80
N ASN A 77 -4.56 -3.67 -5.72
CA ASN A 77 -3.75 -4.88 -5.53
C ASN A 77 -4.54 -6.09 -5.01
N THR A 78 -5.72 -5.88 -4.43
CA THR A 78 -6.56 -6.93 -3.87
C THR A 78 -7.71 -7.33 -4.80
N PHE A 79 -8.53 -6.36 -5.23
CA PHE A 79 -9.77 -6.64 -5.96
C PHE A 79 -9.59 -6.84 -7.48
N SER A 80 -8.39 -6.67 -8.00
CA SER A 80 -8.03 -7.10 -9.35
C SER A 80 -7.54 -8.55 -9.42
N THR A 81 -7.74 -9.35 -8.36
CA THR A 81 -7.13 -10.68 -8.20
C THR A 81 -8.16 -11.74 -7.83
N ASP A 82 -7.68 -12.99 -7.77
CA ASP A 82 -8.44 -14.13 -7.27
C ASP A 82 -8.59 -14.16 -5.74
N GLU A 83 -8.12 -13.12 -5.03
CA GLU A 83 -8.16 -13.05 -3.57
C GLU A 83 -9.54 -12.68 -3.03
N ALA A 84 -10.07 -11.54 -3.46
CA ALA A 84 -11.29 -10.97 -2.93
C ALA A 84 -12.08 -10.21 -4.00
N LEU A 85 -13.37 -10.01 -3.74
CA LEU A 85 -14.23 -9.19 -4.60
C LEU A 85 -15.19 -8.36 -3.76
N LEU A 86 -15.79 -7.37 -4.41
CA LEU A 86 -16.77 -6.49 -3.83
C LEU A 86 -18.01 -6.49 -4.72
N PRO A 87 -19.01 -7.36 -4.41
CA PRO A 87 -20.20 -7.52 -5.24
C PRO A 87 -21.19 -6.37 -5.08
N ILE A 88 -21.97 -6.11 -6.12
CA ILE A 88 -23.14 -5.23 -6.02
C ILE A 88 -24.16 -5.92 -5.09
N ARG A 89 -24.62 -5.21 -4.06
CA ARG A 89 -25.58 -5.71 -3.06
C ARG A 89 -26.83 -4.83 -3.04
N GLY A 90 -27.72 -5.08 -3.99
CA GLY A 90 -28.88 -4.23 -4.19
C GLY A 90 -28.50 -2.85 -4.71
N GLY A 91 -28.72 -1.80 -3.90
CA GLY A 91 -28.32 -0.43 -4.25
C GLY A 91 -26.89 -0.07 -3.88
N ASP A 92 -26.19 -0.95 -3.13
CA ASP A 92 -24.85 -0.67 -2.58
C ASP A 92 -23.75 -1.21 -3.49
N TRP A 93 -22.57 -0.57 -3.49
CA TRP A 93 -21.33 -1.03 -4.09
C TRP A 93 -21.31 -1.13 -5.62
N TYR A 94 -22.23 -0.45 -6.31
CA TYR A 94 -22.11 -0.29 -7.75
C TYR A 94 -20.98 0.70 -8.12
N ASP A 95 -20.92 1.86 -7.47
CA ASP A 95 -19.87 2.88 -7.62
C ASP A 95 -19.47 3.14 -9.08
N GLY A 96 -20.44 3.23 -9.98
CA GLY A 96 -20.19 3.35 -11.43
C GLY A 96 -19.53 2.13 -12.08
N GLY A 97 -19.56 0.98 -11.43
CA GLY A 97 -18.95 -0.27 -11.91
C GLY A 97 -17.46 -0.42 -11.50
N PHE A 98 -16.94 0.44 -10.64
CA PHE A 98 -15.50 0.44 -10.28
C PHE A 98 -15.00 -0.93 -9.82
N TRP A 99 -15.69 -1.56 -8.86
CA TRP A 99 -15.27 -2.84 -8.28
C TRP A 99 -15.35 -3.99 -9.27
N GLN A 100 -16.40 -4.00 -10.12
CA GLN A 100 -16.57 -4.99 -11.18
C GLN A 100 -15.51 -4.81 -12.27
N ASN A 101 -15.15 -3.57 -12.60
CA ASN A 101 -14.07 -3.27 -13.54
C ASN A 101 -12.70 -3.73 -13.03
N LEU A 102 -12.43 -3.60 -11.71
CA LEU A 102 -11.22 -4.18 -11.12
C LEU A 102 -11.21 -5.71 -11.28
N TYR A 103 -12.29 -6.37 -10.94
CA TYR A 103 -12.40 -7.84 -11.03
C TYR A 103 -12.23 -8.35 -12.47
N HIS A 104 -12.80 -7.62 -13.46
CA HIS A 104 -12.74 -8.01 -14.87
C HIS A 104 -11.51 -7.48 -15.62
N HIS A 105 -10.68 -6.66 -15.01
CA HIS A 105 -9.57 -5.94 -15.66
C HIS A 105 -10.02 -4.99 -16.78
N THR A 106 -11.19 -4.39 -16.62
CA THR A 106 -11.79 -3.44 -17.58
C THR A 106 -11.67 -1.98 -17.16
N TRP A 107 -10.71 -1.67 -16.30
CA TRP A 107 -10.39 -0.30 -15.89
C TRP A 107 -9.99 0.58 -17.07
N SER A 108 -10.11 1.88 -16.90
CA SER A 108 -9.87 2.89 -17.93
C SER A 108 -8.81 3.92 -17.52
N SER A 109 -8.11 4.48 -18.51
CA SER A 109 -7.22 5.63 -18.29
C SER A 109 -7.94 6.91 -17.84
N THR A 110 -9.27 6.91 -17.88
CA THR A 110 -10.10 8.03 -17.41
C THR A 110 -10.66 7.83 -16.01
N ASP A 111 -10.35 6.71 -15.35
CA ASP A 111 -10.83 6.41 -14.00
C ASP A 111 -10.26 7.41 -12.99
N ILE A 112 -11.14 8.12 -12.29
CA ILE A 112 -10.76 9.14 -11.31
C ILE A 112 -9.95 8.54 -10.15
N PRO A 113 -10.32 7.40 -9.54
CA PRO A 113 -9.51 6.80 -8.48
C PRO A 113 -8.10 6.43 -8.92
N LEU A 114 -7.92 5.95 -10.16
CA LEU A 114 -6.60 5.64 -10.71
C LEU A 114 -5.73 6.91 -10.86
N TYR A 115 -6.34 8.01 -11.33
CA TYR A 115 -5.68 9.31 -11.39
C TYR A 115 -5.31 9.83 -10.00
N ASN A 116 -6.22 9.74 -9.02
CA ASN A 116 -5.97 10.19 -7.66
C ASN A 116 -4.85 9.37 -6.99
N THR A 117 -4.81 8.04 -7.22
CA THR A 117 -3.73 7.17 -6.72
C THR A 117 -2.37 7.53 -7.34
N TRP A 118 -2.34 7.85 -8.64
CA TRP A 118 -1.13 8.37 -9.29
C TRP A 118 -0.66 9.68 -8.65
N VAL A 119 -1.57 10.64 -8.50
CA VAL A 119 -1.27 11.96 -7.89
C VAL A 119 -0.78 11.79 -6.46
N TYR A 120 -1.43 10.95 -5.66
CA TYR A 120 -1.01 10.66 -4.29
C TYR A 120 0.43 10.15 -4.21
N LEU A 121 0.76 9.12 -5.00
CA LEU A 121 2.10 8.52 -4.97
C LEU A 121 3.18 9.50 -5.45
N TYR A 122 2.91 10.29 -6.50
CA TYR A 122 3.86 11.30 -6.97
C TYR A 122 3.99 12.50 -6.04
N ASN A 123 2.93 12.90 -5.36
CA ASN A 123 3.01 13.90 -4.28
C ASN A 123 3.90 13.41 -3.15
N SER A 124 3.78 12.14 -2.76
CA SER A 124 4.65 11.53 -1.74
C SER A 124 6.12 11.51 -2.17
N VAL A 125 6.41 11.21 -3.44
CA VAL A 125 7.76 11.32 -4.00
C VAL A 125 8.27 12.77 -3.99
N SER A 126 7.42 13.73 -4.35
CA SER A 126 7.78 15.16 -4.31
C SER A 126 8.11 15.62 -2.90
N LEU A 127 7.33 15.19 -1.91
CA LEU A 127 7.63 15.46 -0.49
C LEU A 127 8.96 14.83 -0.05
N CYS A 128 9.30 13.62 -0.52
CA CYS A 128 10.62 13.04 -0.27
C CYS A 128 11.76 13.87 -0.89
N ASN A 129 11.58 14.36 -2.11
CA ASN A 129 12.57 15.21 -2.78
C ASN A 129 12.75 16.54 -2.04
N ASN A 130 11.65 17.16 -1.59
CA ASN A 130 11.70 18.36 -0.76
C ASN A 130 12.37 18.08 0.59
N ALA A 131 12.05 16.99 1.25
CA ALA A 131 12.70 16.61 2.52
C ALA A 131 14.22 16.46 2.36
N LEU A 132 14.69 15.81 1.28
CA LEU A 132 16.12 15.70 0.99
C LEU A 132 16.77 17.06 0.75
N TYR A 133 16.10 17.96 0.05
CA TYR A 133 16.57 19.32 -0.16
C TYR A 133 16.67 20.09 1.16
N GLU A 134 15.62 20.07 1.99
CA GLU A 134 15.61 20.74 3.29
C GLU A 134 16.69 20.21 4.25
N ILE A 135 16.88 18.88 4.29
CA ILE A 135 17.94 18.24 5.08
C ILE A 135 19.32 18.76 4.64
N ASP A 136 19.54 18.92 3.32
CA ASP A 136 20.81 19.43 2.79
C ASP A 136 21.01 20.93 3.10
N GLN A 137 19.97 21.75 2.94
CA GLN A 137 20.01 23.19 3.25
C GLN A 137 20.27 23.45 4.74
N HIS A 138 19.73 22.60 5.63
CA HIS A 138 19.84 22.75 7.08
C HIS A 138 20.88 21.81 7.71
N LYS A 139 21.83 21.29 6.93
CA LYS A 139 22.87 20.37 7.40
C LYS A 139 23.63 20.87 8.61
N ALA A 140 23.81 22.19 8.75
CA ALA A 140 24.49 22.80 9.90
C ALA A 140 23.76 22.60 11.25
N LEU A 141 22.50 22.24 11.25
CA LEU A 141 21.69 21.89 12.45
C LEU A 141 21.88 20.43 12.89
N LEU A 142 22.50 19.61 12.04
CA LEU A 142 22.60 18.16 12.21
C LEU A 142 24.03 17.75 12.57
N THR A 143 24.15 16.70 13.37
CA THR A 143 25.38 15.91 13.42
C THR A 143 25.58 15.15 12.11
N ASP A 144 26.81 14.74 11.80
CA ASP A 144 27.07 13.92 10.59
C ASP A 144 26.26 12.63 10.61
N GLN A 145 26.05 12.01 11.76
CA GLN A 145 25.24 10.81 11.91
C GLN A 145 23.77 11.09 11.62
N GLN A 146 23.19 12.16 12.18
CA GLN A 146 21.79 12.56 11.90
C GLN A 146 21.59 12.89 10.41
N TYR A 147 22.54 13.60 9.80
CA TYR A 147 22.47 13.91 8.38
C TYR A 147 22.45 12.64 7.52
N MET A 148 23.31 11.66 7.80
CA MET A 148 23.35 10.38 7.10
C MET A 148 22.07 9.56 7.33
N GLU A 149 21.60 9.48 8.59
CA GLU A 149 20.40 8.74 8.95
C GLU A 149 19.14 9.35 8.31
N PHE A 150 18.91 10.66 8.44
CA PHE A 150 17.74 11.35 7.86
C PHE A 150 17.72 11.25 6.33
N THR A 151 18.87 11.38 5.69
CA THR A 151 19.01 11.20 4.24
C THR A 151 18.68 9.76 3.83
N ALA A 152 19.19 8.76 4.55
CA ALA A 152 18.96 7.35 4.26
C ALA A 152 17.49 6.95 4.46
N GLU A 153 16.88 7.42 5.56
CA GLU A 153 15.46 7.21 5.87
C GLU A 153 14.57 7.79 4.76
N THR A 154 14.82 9.04 4.36
CA THR A 154 14.04 9.70 3.30
C THR A 154 14.19 9.02 1.94
N ARG A 155 15.42 8.56 1.58
CA ARG A 155 15.66 7.77 0.35
C ARG A 155 14.93 6.42 0.39
N GLY A 156 14.93 5.75 1.54
CA GLY A 156 14.18 4.51 1.74
C GLY A 156 12.67 4.69 1.53
N LEU A 157 12.10 5.75 2.10
CA LEU A 157 10.69 6.11 1.92
C LEU A 157 10.38 6.48 0.46
N ARG A 158 11.26 7.22 -0.21
CA ARG A 158 11.12 7.52 -1.65
C ARG A 158 11.14 6.24 -2.49
N ALA A 159 12.05 5.32 -2.19
CA ALA A 159 12.10 4.03 -2.86
C ALA A 159 10.82 3.21 -2.63
N LEU A 160 10.22 3.28 -1.44
CA LEU A 160 8.94 2.63 -1.13
C LEU A 160 7.81 3.16 -2.03
N PHE A 161 7.64 4.49 -2.13
CA PHE A 161 6.61 5.07 -3.00
C PHE A 161 6.85 4.74 -4.48
N TYR A 162 8.10 4.84 -4.95
CA TYR A 162 8.46 4.46 -6.31
C TYR A 162 8.28 2.97 -6.60
N PHE A 163 8.44 2.09 -5.62
CA PHE A 163 8.15 0.68 -5.78
C PHE A 163 6.69 0.48 -6.22
N TYR A 164 5.72 1.10 -5.54
CA TYR A 164 4.31 1.01 -5.94
C TYR A 164 4.04 1.68 -7.29
N ILE A 165 4.64 2.84 -7.57
CA ILE A 165 4.52 3.50 -8.87
C ILE A 165 5.02 2.57 -10.00
N MET A 166 6.19 2.00 -9.85
CA MET A 166 6.79 1.08 -10.82
C MET A 166 5.99 -0.22 -10.98
N ASP A 167 5.51 -0.79 -9.87
CA ASP A 167 4.72 -2.02 -9.89
C ASP A 167 3.39 -1.82 -10.60
N MET A 168 2.71 -0.70 -10.37
CA MET A 168 1.40 -0.40 -10.96
C MET A 168 1.47 0.04 -12.41
N TRP A 169 2.44 0.88 -12.81
CA TRP A 169 2.46 1.51 -14.14
C TRP A 169 3.67 1.19 -15.02
N GLY A 170 4.68 0.52 -14.51
CA GLY A 170 5.85 0.08 -15.26
C GLY A 170 6.80 1.21 -15.66
N ASN A 171 6.72 1.68 -16.90
CA ASN A 171 7.51 2.82 -17.37
C ASN A 171 6.92 4.12 -16.84
N VAL A 172 7.67 4.85 -16.02
CA VAL A 172 7.15 5.99 -15.26
C VAL A 172 8.18 7.13 -15.18
N PRO A 173 7.76 8.38 -14.92
CA PRO A 173 8.69 9.46 -14.61
C PRO A 173 9.56 9.13 -13.39
N LEU A 174 10.87 9.28 -13.53
CA LEU A 174 11.82 9.12 -12.43
C LEU A 174 12.39 10.51 -12.07
N VAL A 175 11.79 11.14 -11.08
CA VAL A 175 12.13 12.49 -10.61
C VAL A 175 12.77 12.38 -9.23
N LEU A 176 14.07 12.66 -9.13
CA LEU A 176 14.88 12.49 -7.92
C LEU A 176 15.35 13.81 -7.31
N LYS A 177 14.94 14.93 -7.91
CA LYS A 177 15.30 16.28 -7.46
C LYS A 177 14.06 17.12 -7.29
N GLU A 178 14.11 17.99 -6.30
CA GLU A 178 13.13 19.04 -6.10
C GLU A 178 13.11 20.01 -7.31
N ASN A 179 12.00 20.68 -7.53
CA ASN A 179 11.81 21.73 -8.54
C ASN A 179 12.22 21.32 -9.98
N THR A 180 12.12 20.03 -10.33
CA THR A 180 12.35 19.59 -11.71
C THR A 180 11.25 20.16 -12.63
N PRO A 181 11.58 20.99 -13.65
CA PRO A 181 10.57 21.56 -14.53
C PRO A 181 9.77 20.48 -15.27
N LEU A 182 8.45 20.64 -15.39
CA LEU A 182 7.58 19.63 -16.01
C LEU A 182 8.00 19.24 -17.43
N ASN A 183 8.52 20.18 -18.22
CA ASN A 183 9.01 19.93 -19.59
C ASN A 183 10.29 19.08 -19.63
N GLU A 184 11.01 18.96 -18.52
CA GLU A 184 12.19 18.10 -18.39
C GLU A 184 11.84 16.69 -17.87
N VAL A 185 10.65 16.53 -17.27
CA VAL A 185 10.18 15.24 -16.77
C VAL A 185 9.88 14.30 -17.93
N LYS A 186 10.64 13.20 -18.01
CA LYS A 186 10.54 12.16 -19.03
C LYS A 186 10.20 10.81 -18.42
N GLN A 187 9.54 9.97 -19.21
CA GLN A 187 9.27 8.58 -18.81
C GLN A 187 10.58 7.77 -18.85
N SER A 188 10.86 7.08 -17.76
CA SER A 188 11.99 6.15 -17.65
C SER A 188 11.51 4.71 -17.85
N PRO A 189 12.29 3.86 -18.53
CA PRO A 189 11.99 2.43 -18.61
C PRO A 189 11.91 1.79 -17.22
N ARG A 190 10.98 0.84 -17.01
CA ARG A 190 10.79 0.11 -15.75
C ARG A 190 12.10 -0.48 -15.21
N LYS A 191 12.93 -1.06 -16.11
CA LYS A 191 14.28 -1.57 -15.77
C LYS A 191 15.14 -0.50 -15.11
N GLN A 192 15.17 0.71 -15.68
CA GLN A 192 15.96 1.81 -15.12
C GLN A 192 15.42 2.25 -13.74
N VAL A 193 14.10 2.33 -13.60
CA VAL A 193 13.47 2.64 -12.31
C VAL A 193 13.89 1.59 -11.27
N ALA A 194 13.72 0.31 -11.55
CA ALA A 194 14.09 -0.79 -10.65
C ALA A 194 15.57 -0.73 -10.22
N ILE A 195 16.49 -0.52 -11.16
CA ILE A 195 17.93 -0.41 -10.88
C ILE A 195 18.20 0.81 -9.99
N THR A 196 17.54 1.94 -10.24
CA THR A 196 17.69 3.14 -9.41
C THR A 196 17.22 2.88 -7.98
N LEU A 197 16.06 2.21 -7.80
CA LEU A 197 15.57 1.88 -6.46
C LEU A 197 16.49 0.92 -5.72
N ILE A 198 17.05 -0.08 -6.40
CA ILE A 198 18.05 -0.99 -5.82
C ILE A 198 19.26 -0.21 -5.33
N ASN A 199 19.80 0.70 -6.16
CA ASN A 199 20.96 1.51 -5.77
C ASN A 199 20.64 2.48 -4.61
N GLU A 200 19.48 3.16 -4.63
CA GLU A 200 19.03 4.02 -3.52
C GLU A 200 18.97 3.25 -2.19
N LEU A 201 18.43 2.03 -2.22
CA LEU A 201 18.35 1.17 -1.03
C LEU A 201 19.72 0.68 -0.57
N LEU A 202 20.60 0.27 -1.49
CA LEU A 202 21.95 -0.18 -1.17
C LEU A 202 22.80 0.95 -0.56
N GLU A 203 22.63 2.19 -1.03
CA GLU A 203 23.29 3.37 -0.46
C GLU A 203 22.71 3.78 0.91
N ALA A 204 21.39 3.59 1.11
CA ALA A 204 20.72 3.93 2.36
C ALA A 204 21.01 2.92 3.49
N ILE A 205 21.01 1.63 3.20
CA ILE A 205 21.12 0.52 4.17
C ILE A 205 22.25 0.72 5.20
N PRO A 206 23.48 1.10 4.86
CA PRO A 206 24.56 1.26 5.84
C PRO A 206 24.33 2.36 6.88
N ASN A 207 23.47 3.33 6.57
CA ASN A 207 23.19 4.50 7.40
C ASN A 207 21.85 4.42 8.14
N LEU A 208 21.08 3.34 7.92
CA LEU A 208 19.81 3.08 8.62
C LEU A 208 20.05 2.30 9.92
N PRO A 209 19.29 2.58 10.99
CA PRO A 209 19.39 1.83 12.24
C PRO A 209 18.96 0.38 12.05
N ASN A 210 19.74 -0.56 12.57
CA ASN A 210 19.41 -1.99 12.56
C ASN A 210 18.62 -2.35 13.82
N VAL A 211 17.36 -1.92 13.86
CA VAL A 211 16.44 -2.08 14.98
C VAL A 211 15.05 -2.48 14.49
N HIS A 212 14.24 -3.02 15.38
CA HIS A 212 12.83 -3.34 15.10
C HIS A 212 11.98 -2.07 15.09
N SER A 213 11.31 -1.79 13.97
CA SER A 213 10.48 -0.60 13.78
C SER A 213 9.14 -0.68 14.51
N ASN A 214 8.62 -1.86 14.77
CA ASN A 214 7.33 -2.04 15.44
C ASN A 214 7.44 -2.15 16.97
N HIS A 215 8.63 -1.96 17.54
CA HIS A 215 8.82 -1.89 18.98
C HIS A 215 8.69 -0.44 19.47
N GLU A 216 8.02 -0.25 20.61
CA GLU A 216 7.91 1.05 21.25
C GLU A 216 9.29 1.69 21.45
N GLY A 217 9.39 2.99 21.22
CA GLY A 217 10.62 3.76 21.34
C GLY A 217 10.80 4.78 20.23
N ILE A 218 12.01 5.33 20.14
CA ILE A 218 12.32 6.43 19.19
C ILE A 218 12.28 6.02 17.72
N TYR A 219 12.31 4.72 17.43
CA TYR A 219 12.23 4.16 16.08
C TYR A 219 10.87 3.53 15.74
N TYR A 220 9.89 3.65 16.65
CA TYR A 220 8.56 3.10 16.40
C TYR A 220 7.91 3.70 15.15
N GLY A 221 7.52 2.82 14.22
CA GLY A 221 6.94 3.18 12.93
C GLY A 221 7.92 3.75 11.90
N LYS A 222 9.22 3.90 12.22
CA LYS A 222 10.22 4.45 11.31
C LYS A 222 10.76 3.42 10.32
N PHE A 223 11.24 3.93 9.18
CA PHE A 223 11.88 3.12 8.14
C PHE A 223 13.31 2.74 8.57
N THR A 224 13.53 1.47 8.88
CA THR A 224 14.78 0.94 9.43
C THR A 224 15.52 0.03 8.45
N GLN A 225 16.73 -0.39 8.78
CA GLN A 225 17.56 -1.24 7.92
C GLN A 225 16.87 -2.57 7.53
N PRO A 226 16.19 -3.31 8.43
CA PRO A 226 15.45 -4.52 8.05
C PRO A 226 14.33 -4.25 7.02
N ILE A 227 13.66 -3.10 7.10
CA ILE A 227 12.62 -2.69 6.15
C ILE A 227 13.23 -2.42 4.76
N ALA A 228 14.39 -1.75 4.72
CA ALA A 228 15.13 -1.54 3.47
C ALA A 228 15.55 -2.86 2.82
N TYR A 229 16.06 -3.82 3.60
CA TYR A 229 16.35 -5.17 3.10
C TYR A 229 15.10 -5.91 2.61
N PHE A 230 13.95 -5.74 3.27
CA PHE A 230 12.69 -6.33 2.81
C PHE A 230 12.27 -5.77 1.45
N LEU A 231 12.27 -4.45 1.29
CA LEU A 231 11.92 -3.81 0.03
C LEU A 231 12.88 -4.20 -1.10
N LEU A 232 14.18 -4.26 -0.80
CA LEU A 232 15.21 -4.72 -1.72
C LEU A 232 14.98 -6.18 -2.12
N ALA A 233 14.70 -7.08 -1.17
CA ALA A 233 14.37 -8.48 -1.44
C ALA A 233 13.14 -8.61 -2.34
N LYS A 234 12.10 -7.81 -2.10
CA LYS A 234 10.87 -7.78 -2.90
C LYS A 234 11.15 -7.36 -4.35
N ILE A 235 11.97 -6.33 -4.57
CA ILE A 235 12.36 -5.89 -5.93
C ILE A 235 13.20 -6.97 -6.63
N LEU A 236 14.17 -7.57 -5.93
CA LEU A 236 15.04 -8.61 -6.46
C LEU A 236 14.30 -9.91 -6.79
N LEU A 237 13.31 -10.31 -5.97
CA LEU A 237 12.46 -11.46 -6.25
C LEU A 237 11.65 -11.28 -7.54
N ASN A 238 11.26 -10.03 -7.84
CA ASN A 238 10.50 -9.67 -9.04
C ASN A 238 11.39 -9.23 -10.21
N HIS A 239 12.70 -9.50 -10.21
CA HIS A 239 13.63 -8.97 -11.22
C HIS A 239 13.26 -9.41 -12.65
N GLU A 240 12.74 -10.62 -12.86
CA GLU A 240 12.27 -11.09 -14.17
C GLU A 240 11.18 -10.16 -14.74
N VAL A 241 10.29 -9.66 -13.88
CA VAL A 241 9.19 -8.74 -14.24
C VAL A 241 9.67 -7.29 -14.38
N TYR A 242 10.56 -6.84 -13.50
CA TYR A 242 10.95 -5.42 -13.44
C TYR A 242 12.16 -5.10 -14.32
N ILE A 243 13.12 -6.02 -14.41
CA ILE A 243 14.40 -5.80 -15.08
C ILE A 243 14.47 -6.61 -16.39
N GLY A 244 14.00 -7.86 -16.38
CA GLY A 244 14.03 -8.74 -17.54
C GLY A 244 15.44 -9.09 -18.03
N ASP A 245 16.42 -9.20 -17.12
CA ASP A 245 17.82 -9.48 -17.43
C ASP A 245 18.44 -10.35 -16.33
N ASP A 246 18.49 -11.64 -16.56
CA ASP A 246 18.97 -12.63 -15.60
C ASP A 246 20.50 -12.65 -15.45
N THR A 247 21.22 -11.91 -16.29
CA THR A 247 22.69 -11.82 -16.23
C THR A 247 23.19 -10.77 -15.24
N MET A 248 22.29 -9.89 -14.77
CA MET A 248 22.66 -8.84 -13.82
C MET A 248 23.00 -9.41 -12.46
N THR A 249 24.02 -8.83 -11.84
CA THR A 249 24.40 -9.09 -10.45
C THR A 249 24.29 -7.84 -9.61
N PHE A 250 24.08 -8.03 -8.31
CA PHE A 250 23.88 -6.98 -7.33
C PHE A 250 24.86 -7.16 -6.16
N ASN A 251 25.46 -6.06 -5.73
CA ASN A 251 26.40 -6.09 -4.63
C ASN A 251 25.64 -6.09 -3.28
N ILE A 252 25.56 -7.22 -2.64
CA ILE A 252 25.00 -7.34 -1.29
C ILE A 252 26.15 -7.62 -0.32
N ASN A 253 26.47 -6.65 0.53
CA ASN A 253 27.54 -6.77 1.55
C ASN A 253 28.90 -7.20 0.96
N GLY A 254 29.31 -6.64 -0.18
CA GLY A 254 30.60 -6.91 -0.81
C GLY A 254 30.59 -8.12 -1.77
N HIS A 255 29.46 -8.84 -1.90
CA HIS A 255 29.34 -9.99 -2.78
C HIS A 255 28.47 -9.67 -4.00
N GLN A 256 29.00 -9.91 -5.20
CA GLN A 256 28.25 -9.80 -6.46
C GLN A 256 27.38 -11.06 -6.64
N LEU A 257 26.06 -10.92 -6.50
CA LEU A 257 25.11 -12.03 -6.49
C LEU A 257 24.06 -11.88 -7.60
N PRO A 258 23.70 -12.96 -8.32
CA PRO A 258 22.49 -12.98 -9.15
C PRO A 258 21.24 -12.63 -8.33
N ALA A 259 20.19 -12.11 -8.97
CA ALA A 259 19.04 -11.52 -8.31
C ALA A 259 18.37 -12.41 -7.23
N PHE A 260 18.11 -13.69 -7.50
CA PHE A 260 17.53 -14.60 -6.50
C PHE A 260 18.48 -14.87 -5.32
N GLN A 261 19.79 -14.97 -5.57
CA GLN A 261 20.76 -15.13 -4.48
C GLN A 261 20.90 -13.85 -3.67
N ALA A 262 20.82 -12.68 -4.31
CA ALA A 262 20.78 -11.39 -3.65
C ALA A 262 19.51 -11.23 -2.78
N CYS A 263 18.34 -11.69 -3.28
CA CYS A 263 17.10 -11.75 -2.50
C CYS A 263 17.26 -12.62 -1.24
N ILE A 264 17.83 -13.82 -1.37
CA ILE A 264 18.11 -14.73 -0.24
C ILE A 264 19.02 -14.04 0.78
N ALA A 265 20.10 -13.39 0.33
CA ALA A 265 21.02 -12.67 1.22
C ALA A 265 20.33 -11.52 1.97
N CYS A 266 19.42 -10.78 1.34
CA CYS A 266 18.60 -9.77 2.01
C CYS A 266 17.67 -10.38 3.06
N CYS A 267 17.00 -11.49 2.75
CA CYS A 267 16.16 -12.22 3.70
C CYS A 267 16.97 -12.70 4.91
N ASP A 268 18.19 -13.20 4.69
CA ASP A 268 19.09 -13.63 5.76
C ASP A 268 19.50 -12.48 6.68
N LYS A 269 19.65 -11.24 6.16
CA LYS A 269 19.91 -10.03 6.97
C LYS A 269 18.76 -9.70 7.89
N ILE A 270 17.52 -9.85 7.45
CA ILE A 270 16.35 -9.65 8.28
C ILE A 270 16.28 -10.70 9.40
N THR A 271 16.57 -11.97 9.06
CA THR A 271 16.67 -13.05 10.06
C THR A 271 17.76 -12.74 11.11
N GLN A 272 18.94 -12.28 10.67
CA GLN A 272 20.05 -11.89 11.54
C GLN A 272 19.72 -10.68 12.44
N ALA A 273 18.81 -9.81 12.02
CA ALA A 273 18.30 -8.71 12.84
C ALA A 273 17.36 -9.16 13.97
N GLY A 274 17.05 -10.47 14.07
CA GLY A 274 16.31 -11.06 15.18
C GLY A 274 14.80 -11.22 14.94
N TYR A 275 14.30 -10.95 13.72
CA TYR A 275 12.90 -11.22 13.40
C TYR A 275 12.61 -12.73 13.35
N THR A 276 11.47 -13.11 13.91
CA THR A 276 10.98 -14.49 13.97
C THR A 276 9.48 -14.54 13.79
N LEU A 277 8.92 -15.69 13.47
CA LEU A 277 7.47 -15.87 13.46
C LEU A 277 6.89 -15.73 14.88
N GLU A 278 5.72 -15.11 14.99
CA GLU A 278 4.92 -15.24 16.19
C GLU A 278 4.47 -16.68 16.40
N ASN A 279 4.32 -17.10 17.64
CA ASN A 279 3.88 -18.46 17.95
C ASN A 279 2.45 -18.72 17.46
N ASN A 280 1.61 -17.70 17.53
CA ASN A 280 0.23 -17.74 17.07
C ASN A 280 0.06 -16.73 15.93
N TYR A 281 -0.51 -17.19 14.81
CA TYR A 281 -0.72 -16.36 13.62
C TYR A 281 -1.49 -15.07 13.92
N ALA A 282 -2.54 -15.16 14.76
CA ALA A 282 -3.41 -14.04 15.07
C ALA A 282 -2.71 -12.91 15.83
N ASP A 283 -1.63 -13.21 16.57
CA ASP A 283 -0.96 -12.22 17.44
C ASP A 283 -0.34 -11.05 16.64
N ASN A 284 -0.14 -11.23 15.34
CA ASN A 284 0.29 -10.15 14.44
C ASN A 284 -0.78 -9.08 14.19
N PHE A 285 -2.06 -9.35 14.51
CA PHE A 285 -3.23 -8.56 14.09
C PHE A 285 -4.15 -8.20 15.25
N ILE A 286 -3.75 -8.45 16.49
CA ILE A 286 -4.51 -8.09 17.68
C ILE A 286 -4.53 -6.58 17.89
N VAL A 287 -5.43 -6.12 18.75
CA VAL A 287 -5.38 -4.77 19.31
C VAL A 287 -4.09 -4.64 20.12
N HIS A 288 -3.34 -3.57 19.92
CA HIS A 288 -2.00 -3.40 20.51
C HIS A 288 -1.02 -4.51 20.06
N ASN A 289 -0.85 -4.65 18.73
CA ASN A 289 0.10 -5.58 18.11
C ASN A 289 1.52 -5.01 17.93
N GLU A 290 1.79 -3.85 18.51
CA GLU A 290 3.16 -3.36 18.71
C GLU A 290 3.96 -4.36 19.55
N ASN A 291 5.26 -4.43 19.31
CA ASN A 291 6.19 -5.43 19.85
C ASN A 291 6.04 -6.87 19.30
N SER A 292 5.26 -7.09 18.22
CA SER A 292 5.29 -8.37 17.52
C SER A 292 6.72 -8.67 17.02
N LYS A 293 7.17 -9.91 17.19
CA LYS A 293 8.47 -10.38 16.70
C LYS A 293 8.50 -10.56 15.18
N GLU A 294 7.33 -10.55 14.56
CA GLU A 294 7.13 -10.86 13.15
C GLU A 294 6.89 -9.60 12.30
N ASN A 295 6.20 -8.59 12.84
CA ASN A 295 5.89 -7.37 12.12
C ASN A 295 7.15 -6.53 11.90
N LEU A 296 7.54 -6.32 10.61
CA LEU A 296 8.71 -5.53 10.26
C LEU A 296 8.38 -4.06 10.13
N PHE A 297 7.28 -3.77 9.42
CA PHE A 297 6.86 -2.41 9.14
C PHE A 297 5.34 -2.32 9.25
N THR A 298 4.90 -1.41 10.08
CA THR A 298 3.48 -1.17 10.33
C THR A 298 3.17 0.31 10.12
N ILE A 299 1.89 0.61 9.95
CA ILE A 299 1.37 1.97 10.14
C ILE A 299 0.93 2.02 11.60
N PRO A 300 1.64 2.75 12.47
CA PRO A 300 1.25 2.91 13.86
C PRO A 300 -0.15 3.51 13.96
N MET A 301 -1.00 2.91 14.76
CA MET A 301 -2.36 3.36 14.99
C MET A 301 -2.56 3.73 16.45
N ASP A 302 -3.20 4.87 16.66
CA ASP A 302 -3.65 5.34 17.96
C ASP A 302 -4.97 6.06 17.74
N LYS A 303 -6.06 5.53 18.28
CA LYS A 303 -7.40 6.08 18.07
C LYS A 303 -7.59 7.52 18.56
N THR A 304 -6.67 8.03 19.41
CA THR A 304 -6.72 9.37 19.95
C THR A 304 -5.79 10.37 19.27
N LEU A 305 -4.65 9.89 18.76
CA LEU A 305 -3.57 10.72 18.21
C LEU A 305 -3.51 10.66 16.69
N TYR A 306 -3.86 9.52 16.11
CA TYR A 306 -3.73 9.26 14.69
C TYR A 306 -5.10 9.07 14.05
N THR A 307 -5.55 10.07 13.31
CA THR A 307 -6.92 10.12 12.76
C THR A 307 -7.10 9.32 11.47
N ASN A 308 -6.17 8.46 11.11
CA ASN A 308 -6.29 7.66 9.90
C ASN A 308 -7.35 6.56 10.06
N LYS A 309 -8.17 6.38 9.02
CA LYS A 309 -9.32 5.48 9.06
C LYS A 309 -9.05 4.26 8.20
N PHE A 310 -8.86 3.11 8.83
CA PHE A 310 -8.71 1.84 8.12
C PHE A 310 -10.06 1.27 7.72
N LEU A 311 -10.63 1.81 6.67
CA LEU A 311 -11.99 1.51 6.23
C LEU A 311 -12.18 0.05 5.84
N TYR A 312 -11.17 -0.63 5.31
CA TYR A 312 -11.31 -2.00 4.86
C TYR A 312 -11.57 -3.00 6.01
N LEU A 313 -11.18 -2.70 7.26
CA LEU A 313 -11.39 -3.59 8.40
C LEU A 313 -12.88 -3.77 8.73
N PHE A 314 -13.72 -2.77 8.54
CA PHE A 314 -15.17 -2.88 8.78
C PHE A 314 -16.01 -2.91 7.50
N ARG A 315 -15.43 -2.61 6.34
CA ARG A 315 -16.10 -2.65 5.03
C ARG A 315 -16.74 -4.01 4.72
N SER A 316 -16.22 -5.08 5.27
CA SER A 316 -16.63 -6.46 4.98
C SER A 316 -17.87 -6.92 5.76
N ARG A 317 -18.04 -6.49 7.01
CA ARG A 317 -19.07 -7.01 7.91
C ARG A 317 -20.48 -6.51 7.54
N HIS A 318 -21.51 -7.36 7.79
CA HIS A 318 -22.91 -6.95 7.71
C HIS A 318 -23.24 -5.90 8.78
N TYR A 319 -24.20 -5.02 8.52
CA TYR A 319 -24.64 -3.97 9.43
C TYR A 319 -25.02 -4.48 10.81
N SER A 320 -25.81 -5.58 10.91
CA SER A 320 -26.17 -6.22 12.19
C SER A 320 -24.95 -6.80 12.91
N HIS A 321 -23.92 -7.25 12.17
CA HIS A 321 -22.68 -7.76 12.75
C HIS A 321 -21.88 -6.62 13.41
N GLY A 322 -21.73 -5.50 12.73
CA GLY A 322 -21.12 -4.31 13.32
C GLY A 322 -21.91 -3.78 14.50
N GLY A 323 -23.23 -3.67 14.36
CA GLY A 323 -24.11 -3.22 15.43
C GLY A 323 -24.02 -4.08 16.70
N ALA A 324 -23.78 -5.39 16.58
CA ALA A 324 -23.53 -6.26 17.73
C ALA A 324 -22.22 -5.93 18.47
N TYR A 325 -21.25 -5.31 17.77
CA TYR A 325 -20.04 -4.74 18.36
C TYR A 325 -20.19 -3.27 18.79
N LYS A 326 -21.35 -2.66 18.54
CA LYS A 326 -21.59 -1.21 18.68
C LYS A 326 -20.69 -0.38 17.76
N GLN A 327 -20.44 -0.89 16.56
CA GLN A 327 -19.61 -0.28 15.55
C GLN A 327 -20.35 -0.25 14.22
N ASP A 328 -19.92 0.63 13.34
CA ASP A 328 -20.41 0.70 11.97
C ASP A 328 -19.90 -0.48 11.12
N SER A 329 -20.55 -0.75 10.01
CA SER A 329 -20.17 -1.76 9.04
C SER A 329 -20.81 -1.45 7.69
N GLU A 330 -20.20 -1.89 6.60
CA GLU A 330 -20.59 -1.48 5.25
C GLU A 330 -21.06 -2.63 4.36
N ASN A 331 -21.00 -3.87 4.83
CA ASN A 331 -21.50 -5.06 4.13
C ASN A 331 -20.97 -5.23 2.69
N GLY A 332 -19.72 -4.93 2.43
CA GLY A 332 -19.13 -4.93 1.09
C GLY A 332 -18.37 -6.22 0.76
N THR A 333 -17.08 -6.19 1.06
CA THR A 333 -16.05 -7.15 0.63
C THR A 333 -16.30 -8.58 1.07
N CYS A 334 -15.93 -9.55 0.20
CA CYS A 334 -15.86 -10.96 0.55
C CYS A 334 -14.75 -11.68 -0.23
N ALA A 335 -14.38 -12.89 0.23
CA ALA A 335 -13.46 -13.77 -0.49
C ALA A 335 -14.05 -14.26 -1.81
N THR A 336 -13.20 -14.55 -2.78
CA THR A 336 -13.56 -15.25 -4.02
C THR A 336 -13.76 -16.75 -3.79
N LEU A 337 -14.33 -17.45 -4.76
CA LEU A 337 -14.42 -18.92 -4.72
C LEU A 337 -13.05 -19.58 -4.85
N SER A 338 -12.14 -19.00 -5.62
CA SER A 338 -10.73 -19.45 -5.73
C SER A 338 -10.02 -19.41 -4.37
N THR A 339 -10.21 -18.33 -3.60
CA THR A 339 -9.69 -18.25 -2.23
C THR A 339 -10.26 -19.34 -1.34
N LEU A 340 -11.58 -19.57 -1.34
CA LEU A 340 -12.20 -20.64 -0.55
C LEU A 340 -11.64 -22.02 -0.91
N LYS A 341 -11.43 -22.27 -2.21
CA LYS A 341 -10.84 -23.52 -2.71
C LYS A 341 -9.40 -23.69 -2.21
N THR A 342 -8.58 -22.64 -2.26
CA THR A 342 -7.17 -22.69 -1.78
C THR A 342 -7.10 -22.95 -0.28
N TYR A 343 -8.04 -22.36 0.52
CA TYR A 343 -8.18 -22.66 1.94
C TYR A 343 -8.76 -24.05 2.25
N GLY A 344 -9.26 -24.77 1.24
CA GLY A 344 -9.95 -26.04 1.46
C GLY A 344 -11.25 -25.91 2.26
N TYR A 345 -11.96 -24.78 2.16
CA TYR A 345 -13.17 -24.51 2.92
C TYR A 345 -14.16 -25.69 2.87
N ALA A 346 -14.66 -26.08 4.03
CA ALA A 346 -15.60 -27.19 4.23
C ALA A 346 -15.08 -28.58 3.77
N THR A 347 -13.76 -28.76 3.70
CA THR A 347 -13.11 -30.06 3.51
C THR A 347 -12.35 -30.51 4.76
N PRO A 348 -11.96 -31.81 4.88
CA PRO A 348 -11.12 -32.26 5.97
C PRO A 348 -9.73 -31.60 6.02
N GLU A 349 -9.26 -31.07 4.89
CA GLU A 349 -7.96 -30.41 4.73
C GLU A 349 -8.05 -28.88 4.89
N GLU A 350 -9.15 -28.34 5.45
CA GLU A 350 -9.31 -26.89 5.65
C GLU A 350 -8.12 -26.28 6.40
N ASP A 351 -7.50 -25.26 5.80
CA ASP A 351 -6.41 -24.54 6.43
C ASP A 351 -6.90 -23.80 7.66
N LYS A 352 -6.20 -23.96 8.79
CA LYS A 352 -6.61 -23.43 10.09
C LYS A 352 -6.69 -21.89 10.10
N ARG A 353 -5.93 -21.21 9.23
CA ARG A 353 -6.01 -19.74 9.07
C ARG A 353 -7.35 -19.28 8.51
N TYR A 354 -8.14 -20.18 7.89
CA TYR A 354 -9.48 -19.83 7.41
C TYR A 354 -10.34 -19.25 8.54
N ARG A 355 -10.35 -19.89 9.69
CA ARG A 355 -11.17 -19.48 10.84
C ARG A 355 -10.68 -18.21 11.55
N ILE A 356 -9.47 -17.76 11.22
CA ILE A 356 -8.90 -16.50 11.69
C ILE A 356 -9.16 -15.39 10.67
N ASN A 357 -8.99 -15.70 9.37
CA ASN A 357 -9.07 -14.72 8.31
C ASN A 357 -10.49 -14.39 7.84
N PHE A 358 -11.50 -15.22 8.22
CA PHE A 358 -12.86 -15.07 7.72
C PHE A 358 -13.94 -15.25 8.78
N PHE A 359 -14.91 -14.35 8.78
CA PHE A 359 -16.22 -14.62 9.32
C PHE A 359 -17.05 -15.38 8.28
N SER A 360 -17.58 -16.53 8.66
CA SER A 360 -18.42 -17.41 7.83
C SER A 360 -19.47 -18.09 8.68
N ASP A 361 -20.48 -18.65 7.99
CA ASP A 361 -21.54 -19.41 8.63
C ASP A 361 -22.35 -18.56 9.64
N THR A 362 -22.87 -19.17 10.71
CA THR A 362 -23.69 -18.50 11.71
C THR A 362 -22.88 -17.52 12.55
N VAL A 363 -23.28 -16.26 12.55
CA VAL A 363 -22.56 -15.18 13.25
C VAL A 363 -22.96 -15.16 14.74
N ARG A 364 -21.92 -15.13 15.58
CA ARG A 364 -22.06 -14.96 17.03
C ARG A 364 -21.11 -13.88 17.52
N VAL A 365 -21.58 -13.06 18.45
CA VAL A 365 -20.78 -12.08 19.17
C VAL A 365 -20.97 -12.37 20.67
N ASP A 366 -19.87 -12.55 21.39
CA ASP A 366 -19.88 -12.94 22.81
C ASP A 366 -20.75 -14.17 23.09
N GLY A 367 -20.71 -15.17 22.18
CA GLY A 367 -21.48 -16.41 22.26
C GLY A 367 -22.96 -16.27 21.90
N LYS A 368 -23.48 -15.06 21.71
CA LYS A 368 -24.89 -14.79 21.37
C LYS A 368 -25.08 -14.71 19.86
N LEU A 369 -26.20 -15.25 19.37
CA LEU A 369 -26.58 -15.11 17.97
C LEU A 369 -26.78 -13.63 17.61
N VAL A 370 -26.31 -13.27 16.43
CA VAL A 370 -26.64 -11.97 15.80
C VAL A 370 -27.83 -12.17 14.88
N TYR A 371 -28.80 -11.26 14.96
CA TYR A 371 -30.02 -11.31 14.15
C TYR A 371 -30.05 -10.17 13.13
N MET A 372 -30.59 -10.44 11.97
CA MET A 372 -30.93 -9.45 10.97
C MET A 372 -32.20 -8.66 11.37
N PRO A 373 -32.51 -7.54 10.70
CA PRO A 373 -33.71 -6.73 11.03
C PRO A 373 -35.04 -7.48 10.83
N ASP A 374 -35.08 -8.51 10.00
CA ASP A 374 -36.23 -9.39 9.76
C ASP A 374 -36.42 -10.47 10.86
N GLY A 375 -35.53 -10.52 11.85
CA GLY A 375 -35.56 -11.46 12.95
C GLY A 375 -34.88 -12.80 12.68
N GLU A 376 -34.35 -13.02 11.48
CA GLU A 376 -33.61 -14.24 11.15
C GLU A 376 -32.16 -14.16 11.68
N PRO A 377 -31.57 -15.28 12.10
CA PRO A 377 -30.14 -15.32 12.44
C PRO A 377 -29.29 -14.90 11.27
N LEU A 378 -28.28 -14.06 11.53
CA LEU A 378 -27.29 -13.70 10.53
C LEU A 378 -26.38 -14.90 10.22
N VAL A 379 -26.41 -15.35 8.95
CA VAL A 379 -25.57 -16.43 8.44
C VAL A 379 -24.85 -15.92 7.19
N TYR A 380 -23.51 -15.97 7.19
CA TYR A 380 -22.75 -15.74 5.96
C TYR A 380 -22.68 -17.04 5.16
N TYR A 381 -22.90 -16.93 3.84
CA TYR A 381 -22.89 -18.05 2.90
C TYR A 381 -21.65 -17.97 1.99
N PRO A 382 -20.50 -18.55 2.38
CA PRO A 382 -19.21 -18.37 1.70
C PRO A 382 -19.24 -18.68 0.20
N THR A 383 -19.96 -19.72 -0.21
CA THR A 383 -20.00 -20.20 -1.60
C THR A 383 -21.07 -19.54 -2.48
N LYS A 384 -21.87 -18.62 -1.95
CA LYS A 384 -22.94 -17.93 -2.68
C LYS A 384 -22.48 -16.58 -3.21
N VAL A 385 -21.39 -16.58 -3.95
CA VAL A 385 -20.73 -15.36 -4.44
C VAL A 385 -20.99 -15.15 -5.92
N GLU A 386 -21.48 -13.96 -6.26
CA GLU A 386 -21.71 -13.46 -7.62
C GLU A 386 -21.27 -12.00 -7.69
N LEU A 387 -21.00 -11.47 -8.88
CA LEU A 387 -20.61 -10.05 -9.05
C LEU A 387 -21.76 -9.08 -8.81
N SER A 388 -23.00 -9.52 -9.08
CA SER A 388 -24.21 -8.78 -8.72
C SER A 388 -25.14 -9.70 -7.95
N LEU A 389 -25.45 -9.33 -6.74
CA LEU A 389 -26.37 -10.02 -5.84
C LEU A 389 -27.73 -9.33 -5.76
N THR A 390 -27.97 -8.32 -6.61
CA THR A 390 -29.24 -7.58 -6.63
C THR A 390 -30.42 -8.53 -6.83
N ALA A 391 -31.40 -8.43 -5.96
CA ALA A 391 -32.57 -9.30 -5.88
C ALA A 391 -32.28 -10.79 -5.56
N SER A 392 -31.05 -11.15 -5.24
CA SER A 392 -30.70 -12.47 -4.70
C SER A 392 -31.16 -12.59 -3.24
N LYS A 393 -31.65 -13.77 -2.84
CA LYS A 393 -31.88 -14.05 -1.41
C LYS A 393 -30.63 -13.99 -0.56
N TYR A 394 -29.45 -14.01 -1.18
CA TYR A 394 -28.15 -13.89 -0.53
C TYR A 394 -27.56 -12.47 -0.62
N GLU A 395 -28.32 -11.48 -1.08
CA GLU A 395 -27.86 -10.13 -1.34
C GLU A 395 -27.04 -9.55 -0.16
N LYS A 396 -27.54 -9.69 1.05
CA LYS A 396 -26.87 -9.16 2.25
C LYS A 396 -25.89 -10.13 2.91
N THR A 397 -25.95 -11.43 2.59
CA THR A 397 -25.29 -12.49 3.36
C THR A 397 -24.26 -13.32 2.56
N ALA A 398 -24.17 -13.14 1.24
CA ALA A 398 -23.21 -13.87 0.41
C ALA A 398 -21.75 -13.59 0.77
N GLY A 399 -20.90 -14.62 0.72
CA GLY A 399 -19.45 -14.58 0.82
C GLY A 399 -18.88 -14.65 2.24
N ALA A 400 -17.68 -15.22 2.37
CA ALA A 400 -16.87 -15.17 3.59
C ALA A 400 -16.32 -13.76 3.79
N ARG A 401 -16.42 -13.24 5.01
CA ARG A 401 -16.11 -11.85 5.34
C ARG A 401 -14.76 -11.71 6.03
N MET A 402 -14.07 -10.60 5.83
CA MET A 402 -12.78 -10.34 6.45
C MET A 402 -12.86 -10.34 7.98
N ALA A 403 -11.95 -11.10 8.62
CA ALA A 403 -11.85 -11.21 10.08
C ALA A 403 -10.42 -11.14 10.61
N LYS A 404 -9.42 -10.97 9.75
CA LYS A 404 -8.00 -11.11 10.07
C LYS A 404 -7.54 -10.28 11.27
N TYR A 405 -7.97 -9.03 11.35
CA TYR A 405 -7.65 -8.17 12.48
C TYR A 405 -8.66 -8.34 13.61
N GLU A 406 -8.17 -8.39 14.83
CA GLU A 406 -9.02 -8.33 16.01
C GLU A 406 -9.86 -7.05 16.00
N ILE A 407 -11.11 -7.15 16.45
CA ILE A 407 -12.01 -6.00 16.50
C ILE A 407 -11.70 -5.20 17.76
N ASP A 408 -11.22 -3.99 17.62
CA ASP A 408 -11.02 -3.07 18.73
C ASP A 408 -12.38 -2.64 19.31
N ARG A 409 -12.74 -3.21 20.47
CA ARG A 409 -13.99 -2.92 21.17
C ARG A 409 -14.06 -1.49 21.72
N ALA A 410 -12.91 -0.84 21.86
CA ALA A 410 -12.78 0.52 22.36
C ALA A 410 -12.52 1.54 21.22
N ALA A 411 -12.63 1.12 19.96
CA ALA A 411 -12.42 1.98 18.80
C ALA A 411 -13.36 3.20 18.81
N PHE A 412 -12.85 4.35 18.37
CA PHE A 412 -13.62 5.57 18.18
C PHE A 412 -14.21 5.66 16.77
N ASP A 413 -14.99 6.69 16.49
CA ASP A 413 -15.59 6.97 15.18
C ASP A 413 -16.29 5.73 14.60
N ASP A 414 -17.18 5.13 15.40
CA ASP A 414 -17.96 3.94 15.07
C ASP A 414 -17.10 2.73 14.61
N GLY A 415 -15.88 2.60 15.12
CA GLY A 415 -14.95 1.50 14.80
C GLY A 415 -13.90 1.83 13.75
N ARG A 416 -13.86 3.08 13.26
CA ARG A 416 -12.89 3.52 12.25
C ARG A 416 -11.54 3.90 12.83
N LEU A 417 -11.50 4.41 14.05
CA LEU A 417 -10.29 4.78 14.78
C LEU A 417 -9.98 3.74 15.85
N GLN A 418 -8.94 2.96 15.64
CA GLN A 418 -8.62 1.76 16.41
C GLN A 418 -7.13 1.72 16.76
N ASP A 419 -6.76 0.84 17.68
CA ASP A 419 -5.40 0.67 18.21
C ASP A 419 -4.68 -0.59 17.64
N ASN A 420 -5.12 -1.12 16.49
CA ASN A 420 -4.35 -2.15 15.79
C ASN A 420 -3.41 -1.48 14.80
N ASP A 421 -2.11 -1.66 14.93
CA ASP A 421 -1.15 -1.28 13.89
C ASP A 421 -1.42 -2.06 12.61
N ILE A 422 -1.42 -1.36 11.49
CA ILE A 422 -1.67 -1.99 10.20
C ILE A 422 -0.39 -2.51 9.59
N VAL A 423 -0.33 -3.80 9.38
CA VAL A 423 0.86 -4.52 8.91
C VAL A 423 1.06 -4.27 7.42
N LEU A 424 2.22 -3.71 7.07
CA LEU A 424 2.70 -3.57 5.70
C LEU A 424 3.64 -4.70 5.31
N PHE A 425 4.63 -4.98 6.16
CA PHE A 425 5.66 -6.02 5.95
C PHE A 425 5.81 -6.86 7.20
N ARG A 426 5.94 -8.18 7.03
CA ARG A 426 6.17 -9.10 8.15
C ARG A 426 7.06 -10.29 7.77
N TYR A 427 7.64 -10.92 8.77
CA TYR A 427 8.68 -11.94 8.60
C TYR A 427 8.21 -13.21 7.89
N ALA A 428 6.92 -13.57 7.97
CA ALA A 428 6.40 -14.69 7.18
C ALA A 428 6.56 -14.46 5.67
N ASP A 429 6.37 -13.22 5.17
CA ASP A 429 6.65 -12.92 3.76
C ASP A 429 8.16 -13.03 3.44
N VAL A 430 9.05 -12.67 4.38
CA VAL A 430 10.50 -12.87 4.23
C VAL A 430 10.83 -14.34 4.02
N LEU A 431 10.26 -15.24 4.83
CA LEU A 431 10.46 -16.68 4.69
C LEU A 431 9.91 -17.21 3.35
N LEU A 432 8.72 -16.76 2.94
CA LEU A 432 8.12 -17.17 1.67
C LEU A 432 8.88 -16.61 0.47
N MET A 433 9.38 -15.36 0.52
CA MET A 433 10.28 -14.81 -0.50
C MET A 433 11.58 -15.61 -0.62
N LYS A 434 12.19 -15.96 0.52
CA LYS A 434 13.42 -16.77 0.55
C LYS A 434 13.17 -18.17 -0.02
N SER A 435 12.09 -18.84 0.39
CA SER A 435 11.70 -20.14 -0.14
C SER A 435 11.50 -20.09 -1.66
N GLU A 436 10.80 -19.08 -2.18
CA GLU A 436 10.57 -18.88 -3.60
C GLU A 436 11.89 -18.62 -4.36
N ALA A 437 12.76 -17.76 -3.85
CA ALA A 437 14.06 -17.48 -4.45
C ALA A 437 14.98 -18.72 -4.47
N LEU A 438 14.92 -19.58 -3.43
CA LEU A 438 15.60 -20.86 -3.42
C LEU A 438 15.09 -21.77 -4.54
N VAL A 439 13.78 -21.95 -4.66
CA VAL A 439 13.16 -22.79 -5.69
C VAL A 439 13.48 -22.30 -7.10
N ARG A 440 13.37 -20.97 -7.35
CA ARG A 440 13.72 -20.36 -8.64
C ARG A 440 15.22 -20.50 -8.97
N SER A 441 16.08 -20.63 -7.95
CA SER A 441 17.51 -20.91 -8.12
C SER A 441 17.84 -22.39 -8.25
N GLY A 442 16.86 -23.30 -8.35
CA GLY A 442 17.05 -24.74 -8.40
C GLY A 442 17.46 -25.37 -7.05
N ARG A 443 17.22 -24.67 -5.94
CA ARG A 443 17.56 -25.12 -4.58
C ARG A 443 16.29 -25.52 -3.82
N ASN A 444 16.46 -26.24 -2.71
CA ASN A 444 15.34 -26.63 -1.85
C ASN A 444 14.89 -25.47 -0.94
N GLY A 445 13.62 -25.13 -0.98
CA GLY A 445 12.96 -24.11 -0.16
C GLY A 445 12.02 -24.66 0.92
N ASP A 446 12.03 -25.99 1.15
CA ASP A 446 11.07 -26.65 2.04
C ASP A 446 11.16 -26.16 3.48
N ASN A 447 12.36 -25.82 3.96
CA ASN A 447 12.55 -25.38 5.34
C ASN A 447 11.78 -24.08 5.62
N GLU A 448 11.97 -23.06 4.81
CA GLU A 448 11.34 -21.74 4.96
C GLU A 448 9.81 -21.84 4.80
N LEU A 449 9.33 -22.56 3.79
CA LEU A 449 7.91 -22.84 3.60
C LEU A 449 7.30 -23.52 4.84
N ASN A 450 7.95 -24.56 5.35
CA ASN A 450 7.39 -25.38 6.42
C ASN A 450 7.47 -24.72 7.79
N LEU A 451 8.35 -23.75 8.02
CA LEU A 451 8.28 -22.88 9.20
C LEU A 451 6.95 -22.13 9.25
N VAL A 452 6.53 -21.52 8.14
CA VAL A 452 5.24 -20.80 8.04
C VAL A 452 4.05 -21.76 8.24
N ARG A 453 4.08 -22.92 7.57
CA ARG A 453 3.01 -23.92 7.66
C ARG A 453 2.85 -24.50 9.06
N HIS A 454 3.94 -24.86 9.71
CA HIS A 454 3.92 -25.42 11.06
C HIS A 454 3.39 -24.40 12.08
N ARG A 455 3.78 -23.12 11.97
CA ARG A 455 3.22 -22.06 12.79
C ARG A 455 1.70 -21.98 12.63
N ALA A 456 1.19 -22.13 11.41
CA ALA A 456 -0.25 -22.19 11.12
C ALA A 456 -0.89 -23.53 11.55
N GLY A 457 -0.13 -24.47 12.10
CA GLY A 457 -0.58 -25.81 12.51
C GLY A 457 -0.94 -26.72 11.34
N MET A 458 -0.34 -26.48 10.16
CA MET A 458 -0.57 -27.25 8.93
C MET A 458 0.59 -28.22 8.68
N PRO A 459 0.33 -29.37 8.02
CA PRO A 459 1.37 -30.35 7.71
C PRO A 459 2.37 -29.79 6.69
N SER A 460 3.59 -30.37 6.68
CA SER A 460 4.63 -30.03 5.71
C SER A 460 4.20 -30.25 4.26
N ARG A 461 4.73 -29.41 3.37
CA ARG A 461 4.63 -29.55 1.90
C ARG A 461 6.00 -29.36 1.26
N HIS A 462 6.18 -29.89 0.05
CA HIS A 462 7.32 -29.55 -0.79
C HIS A 462 7.16 -28.14 -1.38
N ALA A 463 8.23 -27.38 -1.34
CA ALA A 463 8.32 -26.06 -1.94
C ALA A 463 8.44 -26.19 -3.47
N THR A 464 7.34 -25.95 -4.15
CA THR A 464 7.27 -25.77 -5.60
C THR A 464 6.66 -24.39 -5.87
N LEU A 465 6.81 -23.85 -7.07
CA LEU A 465 6.19 -22.57 -7.39
C LEU A 465 4.67 -22.59 -7.16
N SER A 466 4.00 -23.70 -7.50
CA SER A 466 2.55 -23.84 -7.26
C SER A 466 2.21 -23.82 -5.77
N THR A 467 2.90 -24.63 -4.95
CA THR A 467 2.61 -24.69 -3.50
C THR A 467 2.98 -23.39 -2.79
N LEU A 468 3.99 -22.67 -3.28
CA LEU A 468 4.36 -21.37 -2.75
C LEU A 468 3.32 -20.28 -3.08
N LEU A 469 2.77 -20.28 -4.30
CA LEU A 469 1.71 -19.34 -4.66
C LEU A 469 0.44 -19.54 -3.83
N ASP A 470 0.08 -20.80 -3.55
CA ASP A 470 -1.02 -21.12 -2.63
C ASP A 470 -0.70 -20.66 -1.21
N GLU A 471 0.50 -20.98 -0.70
CA GLU A 471 0.89 -20.60 0.66
C GLU A 471 0.94 -19.10 0.86
N ARG A 472 1.37 -18.34 -0.16
CA ARG A 472 1.35 -16.88 -0.13
C ARG A 472 -0.07 -16.33 0.00
N LEU A 473 -1.06 -16.91 -0.70
CA LEU A 473 -2.47 -16.53 -0.52
C LEU A 473 -2.98 -16.87 0.89
N LEU A 474 -2.70 -18.09 1.38
CA LEU A 474 -3.11 -18.55 2.70
C LEU A 474 -2.55 -17.67 3.82
N GLU A 475 -1.30 -17.28 3.69
CA GLU A 475 -0.58 -16.53 4.71
C GLU A 475 -0.83 -15.02 4.62
N LEU A 476 -0.78 -14.45 3.40
CA LEU A 476 -0.83 -13.01 3.16
C LEU A 476 -2.22 -12.49 2.76
N MET A 477 -3.25 -13.30 2.91
CA MET A 477 -4.65 -12.90 2.68
C MET A 477 -4.96 -11.57 3.37
N TRP A 478 -5.58 -10.64 2.66
CA TRP A 478 -5.93 -9.29 3.12
C TRP A 478 -4.73 -8.34 3.39
N GLU A 479 -3.54 -8.63 2.83
CA GLU A 479 -2.36 -7.76 2.97
C GLU A 479 -1.96 -7.03 1.67
N GLY A 480 -2.74 -7.19 0.59
CA GLY A 480 -2.56 -6.45 -0.67
C GLY A 480 -1.37 -6.90 -1.53
N TRP A 481 -0.92 -8.16 -1.40
CA TRP A 481 0.22 -8.69 -2.16
C TRP A 481 -0.15 -9.56 -3.35
N ARG A 482 -1.41 -9.99 -3.45
CA ARG A 482 -1.81 -11.02 -4.41
C ARG A 482 -1.58 -10.63 -5.87
N ARG A 483 -1.82 -9.36 -6.25
CA ARG A 483 -1.55 -8.88 -7.61
C ARG A 483 -0.07 -9.03 -7.97
N ASN A 484 0.84 -8.58 -7.10
CA ASN A 484 2.28 -8.69 -7.30
C ASN A 484 2.70 -10.16 -7.47
N ASP A 485 2.15 -11.06 -6.66
CA ASP A 485 2.41 -12.50 -6.76
C ASP A 485 1.89 -13.07 -8.09
N LEU A 486 0.65 -12.85 -8.46
CA LEU A 486 0.06 -13.39 -9.69
C LEU A 486 0.81 -12.91 -10.95
N ILE A 487 1.27 -11.65 -10.98
CA ILE A 487 2.07 -11.11 -12.08
C ILE A 487 3.40 -11.86 -12.17
N ARG A 488 4.12 -12.04 -11.05
CA ARG A 488 5.42 -12.74 -11.00
C ARG A 488 5.30 -14.21 -11.40
N PHE A 489 4.16 -14.85 -11.10
CA PHE A 489 3.88 -16.24 -11.49
C PHE A 489 3.25 -16.38 -12.89
N GLY A 490 3.03 -15.27 -13.62
CA GLY A 490 2.45 -15.26 -14.96
C GLY A 490 0.97 -15.68 -15.01
N LEU A 491 0.23 -15.50 -13.91
CA LEU A 491 -1.14 -15.97 -13.76
C LEU A 491 -2.17 -14.83 -13.66
N PHE A 492 -1.75 -13.57 -13.51
CA PHE A 492 -2.64 -12.44 -13.29
C PHE A 492 -3.73 -12.27 -14.35
N HIS A 493 -3.40 -12.53 -15.61
CA HIS A 493 -4.32 -12.42 -16.75
C HIS A 493 -5.09 -13.71 -17.07
N LYS A 494 -5.00 -14.74 -16.23
CA LYS A 494 -5.72 -16.01 -16.44
C LYS A 494 -7.17 -15.95 -15.94
N ALA A 495 -8.01 -16.86 -16.48
CA ALA A 495 -9.36 -17.04 -15.98
C ALA A 495 -9.36 -17.59 -14.55
N TYR A 496 -10.28 -17.11 -13.74
CA TYR A 496 -10.61 -17.68 -12.42
C TYR A 496 -12.06 -17.36 -12.06
N ASP A 497 -12.74 -18.28 -11.40
CA ASP A 497 -14.14 -18.12 -10.96
C ASP A 497 -15.07 -17.54 -12.05
N LEU A 498 -15.55 -16.32 -11.82
CA LEU A 498 -16.46 -15.60 -12.73
C LEU A 498 -15.71 -14.74 -13.76
N ARG A 499 -14.39 -14.62 -13.62
CA ARG A 499 -13.56 -13.81 -14.50
C ARG A 499 -13.10 -14.59 -15.72
N GLN A 500 -13.35 -14.03 -16.90
CA GLN A 500 -12.75 -14.47 -18.16
C GLN A 500 -11.76 -13.43 -18.67
N PRO A 501 -10.66 -13.83 -19.33
CA PRO A 501 -9.74 -12.88 -19.96
C PRO A 501 -10.47 -11.99 -20.97
N ILE A 502 -10.11 -10.70 -20.97
CA ILE A 502 -10.63 -9.76 -21.97
C ILE A 502 -9.87 -9.86 -23.29
N GLU A 503 -10.40 -9.28 -24.36
CA GLU A 503 -9.75 -9.25 -25.67
C GLU A 503 -8.35 -8.62 -25.59
N GLY A 504 -7.37 -9.28 -26.19
CA GLY A 504 -5.97 -8.84 -26.18
C GLY A 504 -5.20 -9.13 -24.89
N GLU A 505 -5.83 -9.62 -23.84
CA GLU A 505 -5.17 -9.88 -22.54
C GLU A 505 -4.13 -11.01 -22.60
N SER A 506 -4.15 -11.85 -23.64
CA SER A 506 -3.08 -12.84 -23.87
C SER A 506 -1.68 -12.22 -24.01
N SER A 507 -1.57 -10.93 -24.35
CA SER A 507 -0.33 -10.16 -24.34
C SER A 507 0.10 -9.72 -22.91
N ALA A 508 -0.70 -10.06 -21.89
CA ALA A 508 -0.51 -9.67 -20.47
C ALA A 508 -0.47 -8.14 -20.24
N PHE A 509 -1.09 -7.33 -21.12
CA PHE A 509 -1.05 -5.87 -20.98
C PHE A 509 -1.69 -5.37 -19.68
N THR A 510 -2.70 -6.06 -19.16
CA THR A 510 -3.39 -5.72 -17.92
C THR A 510 -2.53 -5.88 -16.65
N THR A 511 -1.33 -6.48 -16.76
CA THR A 511 -0.37 -6.50 -15.65
C THR A 511 0.11 -5.09 -15.25
N LEU A 512 -0.09 -4.10 -16.11
CA LEU A 512 0.12 -2.69 -15.82
C LEU A 512 -1.21 -1.93 -15.92
N PHE A 513 -1.41 -0.96 -15.04
CA PHE A 513 -2.51 -0.02 -15.19
C PHE A 513 -2.20 1.03 -16.28
N PRO A 514 -3.21 1.60 -16.95
CA PRO A 514 -2.99 2.68 -17.88
C PRO A 514 -2.47 3.93 -17.17
N ILE A 515 -1.59 4.69 -17.81
CA ILE A 515 -1.24 6.02 -17.32
C ILE A 515 -2.50 6.90 -17.45
N PRO A 516 -2.91 7.61 -16.39
CA PRO A 516 -4.13 8.39 -16.42
C PRO A 516 -4.11 9.46 -17.53
N THR A 517 -5.21 9.58 -18.27
CA THR A 517 -5.35 10.49 -19.41
C THR A 517 -5.02 11.94 -19.04
N ASN A 518 -5.37 12.38 -17.83
CA ASN A 518 -5.06 13.74 -17.37
C ASN A 518 -3.56 13.96 -17.23
N VAL A 519 -2.81 12.96 -16.82
CA VAL A 519 -1.34 13.01 -16.71
C VAL A 519 -0.70 13.12 -18.09
N LEU A 520 -1.16 12.31 -19.05
CA LEU A 520 -0.68 12.36 -20.45
C LEU A 520 -0.95 13.72 -21.12
N LYS A 521 -2.08 14.35 -20.82
CA LYS A 521 -2.41 15.69 -21.33
C LYS A 521 -1.51 16.79 -20.75
N LEU A 522 -1.08 16.65 -19.50
CA LEU A 522 -0.23 17.62 -18.83
C LEU A 522 1.24 17.48 -19.23
N ASN A 523 1.70 16.27 -19.56
CA ASN A 523 3.09 16.03 -19.93
C ASN A 523 3.18 15.16 -21.21
N LEU A 524 3.45 15.82 -22.33
CA LEU A 524 3.55 15.19 -23.66
C LEU A 524 4.80 14.32 -23.85
N ASN A 525 5.74 14.31 -22.90
CA ASN A 525 6.88 13.40 -22.92
C ASN A 525 6.52 11.97 -22.49
N LEU A 526 5.29 11.77 -21.97
CA LEU A 526 4.82 10.47 -21.52
C LEU A 526 4.08 9.73 -22.63
N LYS A 527 4.17 8.42 -22.61
CA LYS A 527 3.48 7.52 -23.53
C LYS A 527 2.62 6.55 -22.74
N GLN A 528 1.44 6.26 -23.27
CA GLN A 528 0.53 5.27 -22.69
C GLN A 528 1.16 3.87 -22.67
N ASN A 529 0.80 3.08 -21.67
CA ASN A 529 1.18 1.67 -21.61
C ASN A 529 0.57 0.88 -22.78
N PRO A 530 1.29 -0.14 -23.32
CA PRO A 530 0.77 -0.99 -24.38
C PRO A 530 -0.59 -1.59 -24.04
N GLY A 531 -1.48 -1.71 -25.04
CA GLY A 531 -2.84 -2.24 -24.87
C GLY A 531 -3.89 -1.23 -24.45
N TYR A 532 -3.50 -0.02 -24.03
CA TYR A 532 -4.41 1.08 -23.68
C TYR A 532 -4.39 2.21 -24.71
N LYS A 533 -5.51 2.94 -24.78
CA LYS A 533 -5.69 4.10 -25.68
C LYS A 533 -5.54 5.41 -24.92
#